data_70c89592f6ba938a27c2080de683c2b5
#
_entry.id   70c89592f6ba938a27c2080de683c2b5
#
_cell.length_a   1.000
_cell.length_b   1.000
_cell.length_c   1.000
_cell.angle_alpha   90.00
_cell.angle_beta   90.00
_cell.angle_gamma   90.00
#
_symmetry.space_group_name_H-M   'P 1'
#
loop_
_entity.id
_entity.type
_entity.pdbx_description
1 polymer ?
#
loop_
_entity_poly.entity_id
_entity_poly.type
_entity_poly.pdbx_seq_one_letter_code
_entity_poly.pdbx_strand_id
1 'polypeptide(L)'
;WSEKIKTLKGPKIGFNFQGDPSYILDGSRSIPLNIFKDIFLQDNLNFISLVKGHGEVELKKTILKKNVLNFSKDIDNNNSFEDTIAILKNLDLLITSDTAIAHLASTMEIKTWLLLNFSPDWRWHINMKLFKWYKNLKIFRQESDLKWEKVIKEVRSELNKSF
;
A
#
# COMPACT_ATOMS: atom_id res chain seq x y z
N TRP A 1 -7.00 -14.66 -10.48
CA TRP A 1 -7.12 -13.29 -9.95
C TRP A 1 -7.66 -12.33 -10.99
N SER A 2 -7.20 -12.41 -12.23
CA SER A 2 -7.69 -11.54 -13.31
C SER A 2 -9.21 -11.54 -13.44
N GLU A 3 -9.85 -12.69 -13.41
CA GLU A 3 -11.32 -12.79 -13.50
C GLU A 3 -12.02 -12.16 -12.29
N LYS A 4 -11.52 -12.42 -11.07
CA LYS A 4 -12.09 -11.84 -9.85
C LYS A 4 -11.98 -10.30 -9.82
N ILE A 5 -10.86 -9.75 -10.30
CA ILE A 5 -10.57 -8.32 -10.19
C ILE A 5 -11.15 -7.52 -11.36
N LYS A 6 -11.16 -8.08 -12.58
CA LYS A 6 -11.71 -7.40 -13.78
C LYS A 6 -13.20 -7.10 -13.70
N THR A 7 -13.95 -7.86 -12.90
CA THR A 7 -15.38 -7.59 -12.69
C THR A 7 -15.66 -6.30 -11.93
N LEU A 8 -14.66 -5.78 -11.21
CA LEU A 8 -14.79 -4.52 -10.47
C LEU A 8 -14.83 -3.34 -11.43
N LYS A 9 -15.89 -2.53 -11.33
CA LYS A 9 -16.00 -1.29 -12.10
C LYS A 9 -15.18 -0.20 -11.43
N GLY A 10 -14.46 0.61 -12.22
CA GLY A 10 -13.63 1.71 -11.74
C GLY A 10 -12.19 1.30 -11.36
N PRO A 11 -11.39 2.27 -10.88
CA PRO A 11 -9.99 2.06 -10.56
C PRO A 11 -9.78 1.09 -9.39
N LYS A 12 -8.69 0.34 -9.46
CA LYS A 12 -8.32 -0.73 -8.54
C LYS A 12 -7.03 -0.36 -7.82
N ILE A 13 -7.14 -0.09 -6.54
CA ILE A 13 -6.05 0.39 -5.70
C ILE A 13 -5.63 -0.72 -4.73
N GLY A 14 -4.48 -1.32 -4.97
CA GLY A 14 -3.88 -2.23 -3.99
C GLY A 14 -3.37 -1.45 -2.78
N PHE A 15 -3.42 -2.06 -1.60
CA PHE A 15 -2.85 -1.43 -0.42
C PHE A 15 -2.18 -2.40 0.55
N ASN A 16 -1.12 -1.90 1.21
CA ASN A 16 -0.50 -2.52 2.37
C ASN A 16 0.01 -1.43 3.33
N PHE A 17 -0.37 -1.51 4.60
CA PHE A 17 -0.03 -0.49 5.60
C PHE A 17 0.94 -1.00 6.66
N GLN A 18 1.25 -2.29 6.69
CA GLN A 18 2.04 -2.90 7.76
C GLN A 18 3.10 -3.85 7.22
N GLY A 19 4.27 -3.82 7.84
CA GLY A 19 5.34 -4.79 7.66
C GLY A 19 5.26 -5.96 8.64
N ASP A 20 6.40 -6.63 8.85
CA ASP A 20 6.54 -7.70 9.84
C ASP A 20 6.91 -7.07 11.20
N PRO A 21 6.06 -7.22 12.23
CA PRO A 21 6.32 -6.69 13.57
C PRO A 21 7.55 -7.29 14.28
N SER A 22 8.04 -8.44 13.81
CA SER A 22 9.30 -9.01 14.33
C SER A 22 10.53 -8.20 13.92
N TYR A 23 10.41 -7.35 12.89
CA TYR A 23 11.46 -6.43 12.51
C TYR A 23 11.55 -5.25 13.48
N ILE A 24 12.73 -5.04 14.05
CA ILE A 24 12.95 -4.06 15.14
C ILE A 24 12.51 -2.62 14.81
N LEU A 25 12.55 -2.23 13.54
CA LEU A 25 12.14 -0.89 13.08
C LEU A 25 10.73 -0.86 12.49
N ASP A 26 9.96 -1.96 12.59
CA ASP A 26 8.64 -2.03 11.97
C ASP A 26 7.67 -0.97 12.50
N GLY A 27 7.73 -0.66 13.80
CA GLY A 27 6.88 0.35 14.41
C GLY A 27 7.04 1.76 13.81
N SER A 28 8.18 2.05 13.17
CA SER A 28 8.40 3.35 12.52
C SER A 28 7.85 3.41 11.09
N ARG A 29 7.78 2.27 10.38
CA ARG A 29 7.36 2.18 8.96
C ARG A 29 5.93 1.71 8.76
N SER A 30 5.38 0.97 9.72
CA SER A 30 3.98 0.54 9.69
C SER A 30 3.05 1.69 10.06
N ILE A 31 1.95 1.80 9.34
CA ILE A 31 1.00 2.90 9.48
C ILE A 31 -0.21 2.41 10.26
N PRO A 32 -0.59 3.02 11.39
CA PRO A 32 -1.78 2.61 12.13
C PRO A 32 -3.03 2.62 11.25
N LEU A 33 -3.80 1.52 11.28
CA LEU A 33 -4.97 1.37 10.41
C LEU A 33 -6.03 2.44 10.65
N ASN A 34 -6.16 2.92 11.89
CA ASN A 34 -7.09 4.01 12.23
C ASN A 34 -6.78 5.32 11.49
N ILE A 35 -5.54 5.52 11.04
CA ILE A 35 -5.10 6.66 10.21
C ILE A 35 -5.19 6.26 8.73
N PHE A 36 -4.64 5.08 8.37
CA PHE A 36 -4.60 4.62 6.98
C PHE A 36 -6.00 4.48 6.35
N LYS A 37 -7.01 4.07 7.13
CA LYS A 37 -8.38 3.88 6.65
C LYS A 37 -9.02 5.13 6.01
N ASP A 38 -8.49 6.31 6.29
CA ASP A 38 -8.99 7.55 5.69
C ASP A 38 -8.79 7.58 4.17
N ILE A 39 -7.87 6.76 3.63
CA ILE A 39 -7.71 6.57 2.19
C ILE A 39 -8.97 5.93 1.58
N PHE A 40 -9.68 5.08 2.33
CA PHE A 40 -10.85 4.34 1.84
C PHE A 40 -12.13 5.19 1.73
N LEU A 41 -12.08 6.47 2.05
CA LEU A 41 -13.25 7.35 2.02
C LEU A 41 -13.72 7.71 0.59
N GLN A 42 -12.98 7.28 -0.43
CA GLN A 42 -13.31 7.52 -1.85
C GLN A 42 -14.16 6.38 -2.39
N ASP A 43 -15.44 6.65 -2.61
CA ASP A 43 -16.43 5.63 -2.99
C ASP A 43 -16.35 5.19 -4.46
N ASN A 44 -15.66 5.97 -5.32
CA ASN A 44 -15.45 5.66 -6.73
C ASN A 44 -14.26 4.71 -6.99
N LEU A 45 -13.49 4.36 -5.94
CA LEU A 45 -12.31 3.49 -6.03
C LEU A 45 -12.58 2.15 -5.36
N ASN A 46 -11.97 1.09 -5.91
CA ASN A 46 -11.95 -0.23 -5.29
C ASN A 46 -10.60 -0.46 -4.62
N PHE A 47 -10.60 -0.73 -3.32
CA PHE A 47 -9.39 -0.98 -2.56
C PHE A 47 -9.21 -2.49 -2.35
N ILE A 48 -8.02 -3.01 -2.69
CA ILE A 48 -7.69 -4.43 -2.62
C ILE A 48 -6.55 -4.62 -1.62
N SER A 49 -6.84 -5.36 -0.55
CA SER A 49 -5.86 -5.65 0.48
C SER A 49 -4.81 -6.64 0.01
N LEU A 50 -3.53 -6.27 0.19
CA LEU A 50 -2.37 -7.15 0.08
C LEU A 50 -1.72 -7.39 1.46
N VAL A 51 -2.45 -7.07 2.53
CA VAL A 51 -1.99 -7.22 3.91
C VAL A 51 -2.03 -8.68 4.32
N LYS A 52 -0.92 -9.19 4.86
CA LYS A 52 -0.81 -10.55 5.42
C LYS A 52 -0.31 -10.49 6.87
N GLY A 53 -0.58 -11.56 7.62
CA GLY A 53 -0.08 -11.70 8.99
C GLY A 53 -0.77 -10.76 9.99
N HIS A 54 0.01 -10.01 10.76
CA HIS A 54 -0.51 -9.21 11.89
C HIS A 54 -1.53 -8.14 11.45
N GLY A 55 -1.25 -7.40 10.39
CA GLY A 55 -2.16 -6.37 9.89
C GLY A 55 -3.50 -6.92 9.38
N GLU A 56 -3.53 -8.19 8.99
CA GLU A 56 -4.76 -8.88 8.59
C GLU A 56 -5.75 -9.01 9.77
N VAL A 57 -5.24 -9.26 10.97
CA VAL A 57 -6.07 -9.37 12.18
C VAL A 57 -6.73 -8.03 12.50
N GLU A 58 -5.98 -6.96 12.38
CA GLU A 58 -6.49 -5.60 12.59
C GLU A 58 -7.53 -5.23 11.53
N LEU A 59 -7.23 -5.53 10.26
CA LEU A 59 -8.13 -5.26 9.14
C LEU A 59 -9.46 -6.02 9.28
N LYS A 60 -9.45 -7.27 9.72
CA LYS A 60 -10.66 -8.09 9.97
C LYS A 60 -11.54 -7.54 11.08
N LYS A 61 -10.96 -6.91 12.09
CA LYS A 61 -11.70 -6.30 13.22
C LYS A 61 -12.30 -4.93 12.87
N THR A 62 -11.86 -4.35 11.77
CA THR A 62 -12.31 -3.01 11.35
C THR A 62 -13.50 -3.13 10.42
N ILE A 63 -14.54 -2.31 10.68
CA ILE A 63 -15.67 -2.19 9.75
C ILE A 63 -15.16 -1.44 8.52
N LEU A 64 -15.01 -2.17 7.42
CA LEU A 64 -14.57 -1.63 6.15
C LEU A 64 -15.78 -1.24 5.30
N LYS A 65 -15.58 -0.25 4.43
CA LYS A 65 -16.56 0.10 3.40
C LYS A 65 -16.70 -1.05 2.38
N LYS A 66 -17.81 -1.09 1.65
CA LYS A 66 -18.07 -2.10 0.61
C LYS A 66 -17.06 -2.11 -0.52
N ASN A 67 -16.38 -1.00 -0.76
CA ASN A 67 -15.35 -0.86 -1.77
C ASN A 67 -13.96 -1.35 -1.31
N VAL A 68 -13.83 -1.91 -0.10
CA VAL A 68 -12.59 -2.50 0.41
C VAL A 68 -12.69 -4.02 0.40
N LEU A 69 -11.90 -4.65 -0.46
CA LEU A 69 -11.87 -6.08 -0.69
C LEU A 69 -10.68 -6.70 0.04
N ASN A 70 -10.95 -7.71 0.85
CA ASN A 70 -9.92 -8.41 1.60
C ASN A 70 -9.89 -9.90 1.17
N PHE A 71 -8.84 -10.26 0.44
CA PHE A 71 -8.57 -11.62 -0.03
C PHE A 71 -7.50 -12.34 0.79
N SER A 72 -7.16 -11.87 1.97
CA SER A 72 -6.03 -12.37 2.76
C SER A 72 -6.03 -13.89 3.00
N LYS A 73 -7.21 -14.52 3.03
CA LYS A 73 -7.34 -15.98 3.15
C LYS A 73 -6.91 -16.75 1.91
N ASP A 74 -6.95 -16.10 0.74
CA ASP A 74 -6.74 -16.73 -0.57
C ASP A 74 -5.36 -16.41 -1.15
N ILE A 75 -4.65 -15.40 -0.60
CA ILE A 75 -3.37 -14.89 -1.13
C ILE A 75 -2.20 -15.67 -0.55
N ASP A 76 -1.28 -16.12 -1.40
CA ASP A 76 0.06 -16.65 -1.05
C ASP A 76 0.06 -17.65 0.12
N ASN A 77 -0.86 -18.61 0.12
CA ASN A 77 -0.98 -19.60 1.19
C ASN A 77 0.18 -20.60 1.22
N ASN A 78 0.98 -20.68 0.15
CA ASN A 78 2.18 -21.48 0.02
C ASN A 78 3.49 -20.68 0.28
N ASN A 79 3.38 -19.50 0.90
CA ASN A 79 4.49 -18.58 1.16
C ASN A 79 5.26 -18.11 -0.09
N SER A 80 4.64 -18.17 -1.27
CA SER A 80 5.15 -17.55 -2.50
C SER A 80 4.46 -16.20 -2.73
N PHE A 81 5.03 -15.35 -3.59
CA PHE A 81 4.39 -14.10 -4.02
C PHE A 81 3.54 -14.26 -5.29
N GLU A 82 3.15 -15.47 -5.66
CA GLU A 82 2.46 -15.75 -6.93
C GLU A 82 1.10 -15.05 -7.02
N ASP A 83 0.28 -15.18 -5.97
CA ASP A 83 -1.01 -14.51 -5.92
C ASP A 83 -0.85 -13.00 -5.83
N THR A 84 0.07 -12.52 -5.00
CA THR A 84 0.42 -11.09 -4.90
C THR A 84 0.83 -10.54 -6.26
N ILE A 85 1.70 -11.22 -7.02
CA ILE A 85 2.11 -10.83 -8.37
C ILE A 85 0.91 -10.78 -9.32
N ALA A 86 0.05 -11.81 -9.27
CA ALA A 86 -1.13 -11.87 -10.11
C ALA A 86 -2.14 -10.75 -9.80
N ILE A 87 -2.29 -10.37 -8.54
CA ILE A 87 -3.11 -9.23 -8.14
C ILE A 87 -2.48 -7.92 -8.63
N LEU A 88 -1.18 -7.69 -8.35
CA LEU A 88 -0.46 -6.48 -8.74
C LEU A 88 -0.63 -6.16 -10.23
N LYS A 89 -0.56 -7.16 -11.11
CA LYS A 89 -0.76 -7.00 -12.56
C LYS A 89 -2.13 -6.49 -12.96
N ASN A 90 -3.12 -6.52 -12.07
CA ASN A 90 -4.49 -6.07 -12.32
C ASN A 90 -4.84 -4.77 -11.59
N LEU A 91 -3.86 -4.14 -10.95
CA LEU A 91 -4.04 -2.86 -10.23
C LEU A 91 -3.73 -1.66 -11.13
N ASP A 92 -4.44 -0.58 -10.90
CA ASP A 92 -4.14 0.74 -11.48
C ASP A 92 -3.11 1.51 -10.62
N LEU A 93 -3.03 1.16 -9.32
CA LEU A 93 -2.11 1.77 -8.36
C LEU A 93 -1.90 0.84 -7.16
N LEU A 94 -0.67 0.81 -6.63
CA LEU A 94 -0.38 0.28 -5.30
C LEU A 94 -0.05 1.43 -4.33
N ILE A 95 -0.65 1.42 -3.14
CA ILE A 95 -0.30 2.31 -2.01
C ILE A 95 0.24 1.44 -0.88
N THR A 96 1.50 1.62 -0.51
CA THR A 96 2.14 0.73 0.46
C THR A 96 3.14 1.44 1.37
N SER A 97 3.29 0.95 2.60
CA SER A 97 4.44 1.26 3.44
C SER A 97 5.71 0.57 2.93
N ASP A 98 6.87 0.84 3.54
CA ASP A 98 8.17 0.24 3.17
C ASP A 98 8.20 -1.27 3.48
N THR A 99 7.81 -2.07 2.51
CA THR A 99 7.72 -3.53 2.60
C THR A 99 8.20 -4.19 1.31
N ALA A 100 8.36 -5.51 1.32
CA ALA A 100 8.75 -6.29 0.13
C ALA A 100 7.82 -6.05 -1.07
N ILE A 101 6.54 -5.80 -0.83
CA ILE A 101 5.55 -5.54 -1.89
C ILE A 101 5.87 -4.25 -2.65
N ALA A 102 6.41 -3.22 -1.99
CA ALA A 102 6.84 -1.98 -2.65
C ALA A 102 7.91 -2.26 -3.72
N HIS A 103 8.91 -3.05 -3.36
CA HIS A 103 9.98 -3.44 -4.29
C HIS A 103 9.46 -4.31 -5.41
N LEU A 104 8.64 -5.31 -5.09
CA LEU A 104 8.03 -6.22 -6.06
C LEU A 104 7.23 -5.47 -7.11
N ALA A 105 6.29 -4.64 -6.69
CA ALA A 105 5.45 -3.84 -7.60
C ALA A 105 6.26 -2.87 -8.45
N SER A 106 7.25 -2.20 -7.84
CA SER A 106 8.08 -1.23 -8.54
C SER A 106 8.99 -1.90 -9.60
N THR A 107 9.51 -3.10 -9.32
CA THR A 107 10.28 -3.91 -10.28
C THR A 107 9.41 -4.35 -11.47
N MET A 108 8.12 -4.59 -11.23
CA MET A 108 7.14 -4.93 -12.26
C MET A 108 6.61 -3.71 -13.01
N GLU A 109 7.14 -2.53 -12.76
CA GLU A 109 6.70 -1.25 -13.33
C GLU A 109 5.23 -0.88 -13.01
N ILE A 110 4.66 -1.45 -11.95
CA ILE A 110 3.34 -1.08 -11.44
C ILE A 110 3.41 0.30 -10.80
N LYS A 111 2.47 1.18 -11.13
CA LYS A 111 2.37 2.51 -10.50
C LYS A 111 2.28 2.33 -8.98
N THR A 112 3.27 2.82 -8.25
CA THR A 112 3.39 2.59 -6.80
C THR A 112 3.57 3.91 -6.06
N TRP A 113 2.75 4.10 -5.03
CA TRP A 113 2.90 5.17 -4.07
C TRP A 113 3.42 4.59 -2.77
N LEU A 114 4.65 4.97 -2.46
CA LEU A 114 5.38 4.50 -1.29
C LEU A 114 5.28 5.52 -0.17
N LEU A 115 4.75 5.09 0.96
CA LEU A 115 4.62 5.88 2.17
C LEU A 115 5.81 5.58 3.09
N LEU A 116 6.65 6.58 3.29
CA LEU A 116 7.89 6.45 4.07
C LEU A 116 7.81 7.20 5.39
N ASN A 117 8.39 6.61 6.42
CA ASN A 117 8.69 7.31 7.67
C ASN A 117 9.76 8.40 7.46
N PHE A 118 9.96 9.24 8.44
CA PHE A 118 10.93 10.35 8.40
C PHE A 118 12.36 9.85 8.19
N SER A 119 12.76 8.78 8.90
CA SER A 119 14.07 8.15 8.78
C SER A 119 13.94 6.74 8.20
N PRO A 120 13.78 6.62 6.87
CA PRO A 120 13.57 5.34 6.21
C PRO A 120 14.89 4.58 6.06
N ASP A 121 14.79 3.36 5.52
CA ASP A 121 15.93 2.58 5.09
C ASP A 121 16.81 3.36 4.08
N TRP A 122 18.12 3.13 4.13
CA TRP A 122 19.11 3.79 3.27
C TRP A 122 18.77 3.69 1.76
N ARG A 123 18.10 2.63 1.34
CA ARG A 123 17.66 2.42 -0.05
C ARG A 123 16.78 3.55 -0.57
N TRP A 124 16.07 4.25 0.31
CA TRP A 124 15.10 5.28 -0.05
C TRP A 124 15.63 6.71 0.00
N HIS A 125 16.90 6.92 0.11
CA HIS A 125 17.65 8.20 0.16
C HIS A 125 16.85 9.46 0.52
N ILE A 126 17.34 10.24 1.46
CA ILE A 126 16.64 11.43 1.96
C ILE A 126 16.51 12.54 0.91
N ASN A 127 17.49 12.67 0.00
CA ASN A 127 17.63 13.82 -0.89
C ASN A 127 17.37 13.53 -2.38
N MET A 128 16.81 12.39 -2.75
CA MET A 128 16.55 12.10 -4.16
C MET A 128 15.19 12.59 -4.62
N LYS A 129 15.16 13.58 -5.49
CA LYS A 129 13.96 14.01 -6.22
C LYS A 129 13.47 12.98 -7.24
N LEU A 130 14.35 12.09 -7.71
CA LEU A 130 14.06 11.02 -8.66
C LEU A 130 14.72 9.73 -8.18
N PHE A 131 13.91 8.72 -7.95
CA PHE A 131 14.39 7.39 -7.56
C PHE A 131 14.87 6.67 -8.82
N LYS A 132 16.18 6.50 -8.97
CA LYS A 132 16.80 5.98 -10.21
C LYS A 132 16.47 4.50 -10.50
N TRP A 133 16.07 3.73 -9.48
CA TRP A 133 15.84 2.29 -9.65
C TRP A 133 14.43 1.95 -10.14
N TYR A 134 13.43 2.78 -9.80
CA TYR A 134 12.03 2.50 -10.10
C TYR A 134 11.36 3.71 -10.77
N LYS A 135 10.97 3.55 -12.02
CA LYS A 135 10.40 4.63 -12.83
C LYS A 135 8.99 5.05 -12.40
N ASN A 136 8.19 4.11 -11.93
CA ASN A 136 6.77 4.30 -11.62
C ASN A 136 6.50 4.45 -10.12
N LEU A 137 7.52 4.89 -9.34
CA LEU A 137 7.44 5.07 -7.92
C LEU A 137 7.27 6.55 -7.56
N LYS A 138 6.23 6.87 -6.79
CA LYS A 138 6.05 8.17 -6.14
C LYS A 138 6.18 7.99 -4.63
N ILE A 139 6.95 8.86 -3.99
CA ILE A 139 7.21 8.80 -2.54
C ILE A 139 6.40 9.88 -1.84
N PHE A 140 5.72 9.48 -0.75
CA PHE A 140 5.11 10.34 0.25
C PHE A 140 5.84 10.09 1.57
N ARG A 141 6.43 11.12 2.16
CA ARG A 141 7.32 10.98 3.32
C ARG A 141 6.83 11.76 4.51
N GLN A 142 6.92 11.15 5.71
CA GLN A 142 6.73 11.89 6.95
C GLN A 142 7.72 13.06 7.05
N GLU A 143 7.25 14.15 7.62
CA GLU A 143 8.10 15.26 8.07
C GLU A 143 8.70 14.98 9.45
N SER A 144 9.48 15.92 9.97
CA SER A 144 10.15 15.80 11.27
C SER A 144 9.21 15.67 12.47
N ASP A 145 7.92 15.97 12.32
CA ASP A 145 6.90 15.78 13.34
C ASP A 145 6.39 14.32 13.45
N LEU A 146 6.87 13.43 12.61
CA LEU A 146 6.59 12.00 12.56
C LEU A 146 5.09 11.64 12.42
N LYS A 147 4.29 12.54 11.82
CA LYS A 147 2.84 12.36 11.72
C LYS A 147 2.42 11.71 10.41
N TRP A 148 1.76 10.55 10.50
CA TRP A 148 1.18 9.87 9.35
C TRP A 148 -0.05 10.59 8.78
N GLU A 149 -0.78 11.35 9.59
CA GLU A 149 -1.98 12.08 9.18
C GLU A 149 -1.72 13.04 8.02
N LYS A 150 -0.56 13.73 8.02
CA LYS A 150 -0.17 14.59 6.92
C LYS A 150 0.06 13.81 5.64
N VAL A 151 0.82 12.71 5.73
CA VAL A 151 1.09 11.81 4.60
C VAL A 151 -0.21 11.29 4.00
N ILE A 152 -1.13 10.80 4.83
CA ILE A 152 -2.42 10.28 4.38
C ILE A 152 -3.29 11.38 3.74
N LYS A 153 -3.26 12.60 4.26
CA LYS A 153 -3.95 13.75 3.65
C LYS A 153 -3.41 14.07 2.25
N GLU A 154 -2.09 14.04 2.07
CA GLU A 154 -1.46 14.24 0.76
C GLU A 154 -1.83 13.13 -0.22
N VAL A 155 -1.77 11.87 0.22
CA VAL A 155 -2.17 10.69 -0.59
C VAL A 155 -3.62 10.84 -1.04
N ARG A 156 -4.54 11.20 -0.16
CA ARG A 156 -5.95 11.43 -0.51
C ARG A 156 -6.13 12.56 -1.52
N SER A 157 -5.43 13.68 -1.32
CA SER A 157 -5.46 14.80 -2.26
C SER A 157 -4.98 14.38 -3.65
N GLU A 158 -3.94 13.55 -3.70
CA GLU A 158 -3.40 13.06 -4.96
C GLU A 158 -4.30 12.00 -5.63
N LEU A 159 -4.96 11.15 -4.86
CA LEU A 159 -5.97 10.21 -5.37
C LEU A 159 -7.10 10.95 -6.06
N ASN A 160 -7.63 12.02 -5.45
CA ASN A 160 -8.69 12.85 -6.03
C ASN A 160 -8.30 13.53 -7.36
N LYS A 161 -6.99 13.71 -7.61
CA LYS A 161 -6.50 14.30 -8.87
C LYS A 161 -6.20 13.23 -9.93
N SER A 162 -5.95 12.01 -9.49
CA SER A 162 -5.50 10.91 -10.36
C SER A 162 -6.65 10.08 -10.91
N PHE A 163 -7.78 10.08 -10.22
CA PHE A 163 -8.97 9.28 -10.49
C PHE A 163 -10.25 10.08 -10.25
#